data_86851d72e7c21bdc660dca010dca78d5
#
_entry.id   86851d72e7c21bdc660dca010dca78d5
#
_cell.length_a   1.000
_cell.length_b   1.000
_cell.length_c   1.000
_cell.angle_alpha   90.00
_cell.angle_beta   90.00
_cell.angle_gamma   90.00
#
_symmetry.space_group_name_H-M   'P 1'
#
loop_
_entity.id
_entity.type
_entity.pdbx_description
1 polymer ?
#
loop_
_entity_poly.entity_id
_entity_poly.type
_entity_poly.pdbx_seq_one_letter_code
_entity_poly.pdbx_strand_id
1 'polypeptide(L)'
;MSERHRIGGSGLSAEVAVEGAELVSLRDASGDELLWQAGPEWPRHAPVLFPIVGRLAADTLRHDGQEYALTQHGFARDSTFRVTEESDDRIVLRLDDSASSRARFPFPFRLEMIYEADGETLTV
;
A
#
# COMPACT_ATOMS: atom_id res chain seq x y z
N MET A 1 8.58 14.36 -1.78
CA MET A 1 7.13 14.41 -1.65
C MET A 1 6.49 13.31 -2.48
N SER A 2 5.60 12.54 -1.90
CA SER A 2 4.99 11.41 -2.59
C SER A 2 3.90 11.88 -3.54
N GLU A 3 3.85 11.29 -4.74
CA GLU A 3 2.76 11.53 -5.68
C GLU A 3 1.49 10.89 -5.14
N ARG A 4 0.38 11.61 -5.21
CA ARG A 4 -0.93 11.16 -4.73
C ARG A 4 -1.95 11.22 -5.85
N HIS A 5 -2.88 10.29 -5.84
CA HIS A 5 -3.97 10.21 -6.79
C HIS A 5 -5.30 10.19 -6.04
N ARG A 6 -6.27 10.91 -6.55
CA ARG A 6 -7.59 11.01 -5.92
C ARG A 6 -8.63 10.28 -6.75
N ILE A 7 -9.49 9.53 -6.05
CA ILE A 7 -10.68 8.89 -6.63
C ILE A 7 -11.91 9.28 -5.83
N GLY A 8 -13.09 9.09 -6.42
CA GLY A 8 -14.36 9.39 -5.79
C GLY A 8 -14.92 10.72 -6.21
N GLY A 9 -16.10 11.03 -5.75
CA GLY A 9 -16.85 12.22 -6.16
C GLY A 9 -17.58 12.86 -5.01
N SER A 10 -18.90 12.94 -5.14
CA SER A 10 -19.75 13.62 -4.16
C SER A 10 -20.00 12.81 -2.89
N GLY A 11 -19.79 11.49 -2.93
CA GLY A 11 -19.83 10.62 -1.75
C GLY A 11 -18.45 10.56 -1.09
N LEU A 12 -17.95 9.34 -0.84
CA LEU A 12 -16.59 9.17 -0.37
C LEU A 12 -15.58 9.62 -1.41
N SER A 13 -14.48 10.21 -0.96
CA SER A 13 -13.32 10.46 -1.80
C SER A 13 -12.09 9.95 -1.08
N ALA A 14 -11.13 9.44 -1.85
CA ALA A 14 -9.92 8.84 -1.30
C ALA A 14 -8.70 9.36 -2.03
N GLU A 15 -7.59 9.48 -1.32
CA GLU A 15 -6.28 9.76 -1.91
C GLU A 15 -5.36 8.60 -1.60
N VAL A 16 -4.65 8.14 -2.62
CA VAL A 16 -3.70 7.03 -2.52
C VAL A 16 -2.33 7.52 -2.97
N ALA A 17 -1.31 7.28 -2.14
CA ALA A 17 0.06 7.61 -2.47
C ALA A 17 0.69 6.49 -3.29
N VAL A 18 1.49 6.82 -4.31
CA VAL A 18 2.25 5.80 -5.04
C VAL A 18 3.30 5.14 -4.18
N GLU A 19 3.81 5.86 -3.19
CA GLU A 19 4.69 5.29 -2.18
C GLU A 19 3.90 4.34 -1.29
N GLY A 20 4.21 3.05 -1.38
CA GLY A 20 3.51 2.02 -0.63
C GLY A 20 2.09 1.70 -1.10
N ALA A 21 1.60 2.33 -2.17
CA ALA A 21 0.19 2.28 -2.58
C ALA A 21 -0.74 2.54 -1.40
N GLU A 22 -0.35 3.43 -0.53
CA GLU A 22 -0.99 3.65 0.76
C GLU A 22 -2.18 4.59 0.64
N LEU A 23 -3.32 4.18 1.22
CA LEU A 23 -4.45 5.09 1.41
C LEU A 23 -4.03 6.15 2.43
N VAL A 24 -4.05 7.41 2.05
CA VAL A 24 -3.59 8.51 2.90
C VAL A 24 -4.69 9.50 3.26
N SER A 25 -5.83 9.43 2.61
CA SER A 25 -6.99 10.25 2.94
C SER A 25 -8.27 9.53 2.53
N LEU A 26 -9.27 9.61 3.37
CA LEU A 26 -10.61 9.11 3.08
C LEU A 26 -11.59 10.10 3.68
N ARG A 27 -12.35 10.79 2.83
CA ARG A 27 -13.28 11.83 3.26
C ARG A 27 -14.71 11.44 2.93
N ASP A 28 -15.63 11.81 3.83
CA ASP A 28 -17.06 11.66 3.57
C ASP A 28 -17.59 12.78 2.68
N ALA A 29 -18.89 12.74 2.40
CA ALA A 29 -19.55 13.73 1.54
C ALA A 29 -19.48 15.14 2.12
N SER A 30 -19.31 15.30 3.43
CA SER A 30 -19.16 16.59 4.08
C SER A 30 -17.74 17.13 4.03
N GLY A 31 -16.79 16.33 3.55
CA GLY A 31 -15.38 16.69 3.50
C GLY A 31 -14.62 16.36 4.77
N ASP A 32 -15.24 15.67 5.74
CA ASP A 32 -14.59 15.28 6.98
C ASP A 32 -13.63 14.14 6.73
N GLU A 33 -12.41 14.26 7.28
CA GLU A 33 -11.38 13.23 7.17
C GLU A 33 -11.69 12.08 8.11
N LEU A 34 -11.78 10.87 7.57
CA LEU A 34 -12.11 9.66 8.32
C LEU A 34 -10.88 8.82 8.68
N LEU A 35 -9.72 9.14 8.12
CA LEU A 35 -8.50 8.36 8.29
C LEU A 35 -7.51 9.08 9.19
N TRP A 36 -6.81 8.30 10.02
CA TRP A 36 -5.71 8.82 10.82
C TRP A 36 -4.68 9.52 9.93
N GLN A 37 -4.26 10.72 10.31
CA GLN A 37 -3.43 11.58 9.46
C GLN A 37 -1.96 11.61 9.85
N ALA A 38 -1.42 10.45 10.22
CA ALA A 38 0.02 10.23 10.42
C ALA A 38 0.65 11.20 11.43
N GLY A 39 -0.02 11.43 12.55
CA GLY A 39 0.50 12.26 13.63
C GLY A 39 1.74 11.63 14.29
N PRO A 40 2.37 12.35 15.23
CA PRO A 40 3.64 11.91 15.80
C PRO A 40 3.55 10.59 16.57
N GLU A 41 2.38 10.22 17.04
CA GLU A 41 2.16 8.94 17.74
C GLU A 41 2.36 7.76 16.80
N TRP A 42 2.03 7.92 15.52
CA TRP A 42 2.20 6.88 14.51
C TRP A 42 2.25 7.52 13.12
N PRO A 43 3.43 7.64 12.52
CA PRO A 43 3.62 8.44 11.30
C PRO A 43 3.30 7.68 10.01
N ARG A 44 2.24 6.87 10.02
CA ARG A 44 1.71 6.18 8.85
C ARG A 44 0.19 6.35 8.83
N HIS A 45 -0.44 6.03 7.69
CA HIS A 45 -1.90 6.08 7.54
C HIS A 45 -2.50 4.67 7.52
N ALA A 46 -2.35 3.96 6.41
CA ALA A 46 -2.90 2.62 6.20
C ALA A 46 -1.89 1.79 5.37
N PRO A 47 -0.76 1.42 5.95
CA PRO A 47 0.31 0.75 5.20
C PRO A 47 -0.11 -0.61 4.67
N VAL A 48 0.36 -0.93 3.47
CA VAL A 48 0.17 -2.24 2.85
C VAL A 48 1.21 -3.20 3.40
N LEU A 49 0.76 -4.31 3.98
CA LEU A 49 1.63 -5.30 4.61
C LEU A 49 1.85 -6.47 3.63
N PHE A 50 3.03 -6.50 3.01
CA PHE A 50 3.39 -7.53 2.03
C PHE A 50 4.91 -7.60 1.92
N PRO A 51 5.51 -8.81 1.77
CA PRO A 51 4.85 -10.11 1.61
C PRO A 51 4.47 -10.81 2.91
N ILE A 52 4.76 -10.21 4.05
CA ILE A 52 4.39 -10.79 5.35
C ILE A 52 3.63 -9.76 6.20
N VAL A 53 2.88 -10.28 7.16
CA VAL A 53 2.25 -9.51 8.22
C VAL A 53 2.90 -9.92 9.53
N GLY A 54 3.35 -8.94 10.31
CA GLY A 54 4.05 -9.23 11.55
C GLY A 54 5.56 -9.38 11.34
N ARG A 55 6.21 -10.04 12.27
CA ARG A 55 7.67 -10.14 12.32
C ARG A 55 8.12 -11.59 12.38
N LEU A 56 9.11 -11.92 11.54
CA LEU A 56 9.75 -13.24 11.58
C LEU A 56 10.80 -13.29 12.69
N ALA A 57 11.07 -14.47 13.20
CA ALA A 57 12.13 -14.68 14.19
C ALA A 57 13.47 -14.20 13.62
N ALA A 58 14.14 -13.33 14.35
CA ALA A 58 15.41 -12.71 13.95
C ALA A 58 15.34 -12.01 12.59
N ASP A 59 14.13 -11.52 12.18
CA ASP A 59 13.90 -10.88 10.89
C ASP A 59 14.40 -11.71 9.71
N THR A 60 14.30 -13.03 9.80
CA THR A 60 14.89 -13.94 8.84
C THR A 60 13.85 -14.87 8.22
N LEU A 61 13.79 -14.85 6.88
CA LEU A 61 13.04 -15.82 6.09
C LEU A 61 13.98 -16.95 5.68
N ARG A 62 13.60 -18.20 5.95
CA ARG A 62 14.38 -19.37 5.56
C ARG A 62 13.65 -20.13 4.47
N HIS A 63 14.33 -20.39 3.36
CA HIS A 63 13.78 -21.13 2.24
C HIS A 63 14.89 -21.88 1.51
N ASP A 64 14.69 -23.17 1.27
CA ASP A 64 15.65 -24.03 0.56
C ASP A 64 17.08 -23.93 1.11
N GLY A 65 17.21 -23.90 2.44
CA GLY A 65 18.52 -23.83 3.09
C GLY A 65 19.18 -22.46 3.02
N GLN A 66 18.51 -21.46 2.45
CA GLN A 66 19.02 -20.08 2.36
C GLN A 66 18.31 -19.19 3.37
N GLU A 67 18.98 -18.13 3.80
CA GLU A 67 18.42 -17.14 4.70
C GLU A 67 18.32 -15.78 4.01
N TYR A 68 17.20 -15.08 4.26
CA TYR A 68 16.90 -13.79 3.67
C TYR A 68 16.49 -12.83 4.79
N ALA A 69 17.05 -11.63 4.79
CA ALA A 69 16.66 -10.62 5.75
C ALA A 69 15.33 -10.00 5.29
N LEU A 70 14.27 -10.24 6.06
CA LEU A 70 12.95 -9.73 5.78
C LEU A 70 12.36 -9.18 7.07
N THR A 71 12.27 -7.86 7.15
CA THR A 71 11.87 -7.17 8.38
C THR A 71 10.36 -7.10 8.54
N GLN A 72 9.91 -6.59 9.68
CA GLN A 72 8.52 -6.52 10.07
C GLN A 72 7.63 -5.95 8.95
N HIS A 73 6.55 -6.65 8.65
CA HIS A 73 5.54 -6.29 7.63
C HIS A 73 6.07 -6.23 6.20
N GLY A 74 7.29 -6.71 5.94
CA GLY A 74 7.84 -6.76 4.60
C GLY A 74 8.25 -5.40 4.05
N PHE A 75 8.14 -5.22 2.74
CA PHE A 75 8.71 -4.06 2.05
C PHE A 75 7.73 -3.27 1.17
N ALA A 76 6.52 -3.75 0.95
CA ALA A 76 5.58 -3.06 0.05
C ALA A 76 5.30 -1.62 0.52
N ARG A 77 5.16 -1.43 1.81
CA ARG A 77 4.86 -0.11 2.38
C ARG A 77 5.96 0.93 2.14
N ASP A 78 7.17 0.49 1.86
CA ASP A 78 8.32 1.35 1.60
C ASP A 78 8.73 1.34 0.11
N SER A 79 7.93 0.70 -0.75
CA SER A 79 8.22 0.57 -2.17
C SER A 79 7.37 1.55 -2.98
N THR A 80 7.89 1.98 -4.13
CA THR A 80 7.15 2.83 -5.04
C THR A 80 6.36 1.97 -6.03
N PHE A 81 5.05 2.09 -6.01
CA PHE A 81 4.17 1.43 -6.98
C PHE A 81 4.03 2.30 -8.23
N ARG A 82 3.58 1.70 -9.31
CA ARG A 82 3.20 2.44 -10.51
C ARG A 82 1.70 2.31 -10.75
N VAL A 83 1.09 3.39 -11.22
CA VAL A 83 -0.32 3.39 -11.58
C VAL A 83 -0.48 2.72 -12.93
N THR A 84 -1.29 1.67 -13.00
CA THR A 84 -1.55 0.95 -14.25
C THR A 84 -2.93 1.22 -14.83
N GLU A 85 -3.84 1.73 -14.00
CA GLU A 85 -5.20 2.08 -14.42
C GLU A 85 -5.71 3.15 -13.49
N GLU A 86 -6.37 4.17 -14.05
CA GLU A 86 -6.95 5.24 -13.25
C GLU A 86 -8.18 5.80 -13.94
N SER A 87 -9.25 5.98 -13.16
CA SER A 87 -10.47 6.66 -13.57
C SER A 87 -10.94 7.54 -12.41
N ASP A 88 -12.09 8.18 -12.54
CA ASP A 88 -12.62 9.06 -11.51
C ASP A 88 -12.92 8.31 -10.20
N ASP A 89 -13.22 7.01 -10.28
CA ASP A 89 -13.68 6.23 -9.13
C ASP A 89 -12.82 4.99 -8.86
N ARG A 90 -11.77 4.74 -9.65
CA ARG A 90 -10.98 3.51 -9.53
C ARG A 90 -9.52 3.78 -9.85
N ILE A 91 -8.63 3.17 -9.07
CA ILE A 91 -7.19 3.22 -9.33
C ILE A 91 -6.59 1.85 -9.06
N VAL A 92 -5.67 1.42 -9.93
CA VAL A 92 -4.88 0.22 -9.76
C VAL A 92 -3.41 0.61 -9.71
N LEU A 93 -2.75 0.20 -8.63
CA LEU A 93 -1.31 0.41 -8.44
C LEU A 93 -0.63 -0.95 -8.37
N ARG A 94 0.55 -1.06 -8.97
CA ARG A 94 1.23 -2.34 -9.13
C ARG A 94 2.68 -2.26 -8.68
N LEU A 95 3.09 -3.32 -7.99
CA LEU A 95 4.49 -3.56 -7.61
C LEU A 95 4.89 -4.93 -8.13
N ASP A 96 5.94 -5.00 -8.93
CA ASP A 96 6.51 -6.25 -9.40
C ASP A 96 7.76 -6.59 -8.60
N ASP A 97 8.12 -7.86 -8.57
CA ASP A 97 9.39 -8.28 -8.01
C ASP A 97 10.55 -7.66 -8.78
N SER A 98 11.69 -7.55 -8.12
CA SER A 98 12.90 -6.95 -8.65
C SER A 98 14.11 -7.69 -8.07
N ALA A 99 15.30 -7.36 -8.55
CA ALA A 99 16.52 -7.90 -7.94
C ALA A 99 16.59 -7.57 -6.44
N SER A 100 16.19 -6.35 -6.07
CA SER A 100 16.15 -5.90 -4.68
C SER A 100 15.15 -6.70 -3.85
N SER A 101 13.93 -6.93 -4.36
CA SER A 101 12.93 -7.69 -3.61
C SER A 101 13.32 -9.16 -3.49
N ARG A 102 13.89 -9.74 -4.55
CA ARG A 102 14.31 -11.15 -4.53
C ARG A 102 15.47 -11.41 -3.57
N ALA A 103 16.23 -10.39 -3.21
CA ALA A 103 17.26 -10.52 -2.18
C ALA A 103 16.67 -10.67 -0.77
N ARG A 104 15.41 -10.31 -0.58
CA ARG A 104 14.69 -10.38 0.70
C ARG A 104 13.60 -11.44 0.69
N PHE A 105 12.98 -11.65 -0.47
CA PHE A 105 11.86 -12.56 -0.68
C PHE A 105 12.07 -13.22 -2.05
N PRO A 106 12.61 -14.47 -2.11
CA PRO A 106 13.18 -15.04 -3.33
C PRO A 106 12.14 -15.60 -4.29
N PHE A 107 11.03 -14.89 -4.48
CA PHE A 107 9.95 -15.33 -5.35
C PHE A 107 9.54 -14.24 -6.32
N PRO A 108 9.18 -14.61 -7.56
CA PRO A 108 8.53 -13.66 -8.45
C PRO A 108 7.14 -13.34 -7.92
N PHE A 109 6.70 -12.08 -8.08
CA PHE A 109 5.35 -11.70 -7.70
C PHE A 109 4.88 -10.49 -8.49
N ARG A 110 3.58 -10.32 -8.49
CA ARG A 110 2.90 -9.13 -8.95
C ARG A 110 1.84 -8.79 -7.92
N LEU A 111 2.03 -7.69 -7.23
CA LEU A 111 1.06 -7.19 -6.27
C LEU A 111 0.29 -6.04 -6.89
N GLU A 112 -1.02 -6.16 -6.93
CA GLU A 112 -1.89 -5.07 -7.37
C GLU A 112 -2.75 -4.62 -6.21
N MET A 113 -2.73 -3.31 -5.95
CA MET A 113 -3.63 -2.67 -5.00
C MET A 113 -4.69 -1.94 -5.79
N ILE A 114 -5.93 -2.30 -5.56
CA ILE A 114 -7.08 -1.77 -6.30
C ILE A 114 -7.98 -1.04 -5.31
N TYR A 115 -8.20 0.25 -5.55
CA TYR A 115 -9.10 1.07 -4.75
C TYR A 115 -10.25 1.52 -5.62
N GLU A 116 -11.47 1.35 -5.14
CA GLU A 116 -12.67 1.73 -5.88
C GLU A 116 -13.67 2.41 -4.95
N ALA A 117 -14.11 3.61 -5.32
CA ALA A 117 -15.08 4.39 -4.57
C ALA A 117 -16.44 4.35 -5.29
N ASP A 118 -17.48 3.94 -4.58
CA ASP A 118 -18.84 3.88 -5.11
C ASP A 118 -19.80 4.42 -4.05
N GLY A 119 -20.29 5.64 -4.26
CA GLY A 119 -21.16 6.28 -3.29
C GLY A 119 -20.47 6.44 -1.94
N GLU A 120 -20.95 5.73 -0.94
CA GLU A 120 -20.40 5.76 0.42
C GLU A 120 -19.58 4.51 0.75
N THR A 121 -19.13 3.78 -0.28
CA THR A 121 -18.35 2.56 -0.13
C THR A 121 -16.98 2.70 -0.77
N LEU A 122 -15.94 2.35 -0.03
CA LEU A 122 -14.60 2.17 -0.57
C LEU A 122 -14.29 0.68 -0.55
N THR A 123 -13.93 0.13 -1.70
CA THR A 123 -13.50 -1.26 -1.82
C THR A 123 -12.01 -1.30 -2.09
N VAL A 124 -11.32 -2.15 -1.37
CA VAL A 124 -9.88 -2.35 -1.55
C VAL A 124 -9.62 -3.80 -1.92
#